data_8d1ec10b8977b9c805b6f86c14bee513
#
_entry.id   8d1ec10b8977b9c805b6f86c14bee513
#
_cell.length_a   1.000
_cell.length_b   1.000
_cell.length_c   1.000
_cell.angle_alpha   90.00
_cell.angle_beta   90.00
_cell.angle_gamma   90.00
#
_symmetry.space_group_name_H-M   'P 1'
#
loop_
_entity.id
_entity.type
_entity.pdbx_description
1 polymer ?
#
loop_
_entity_poly.entity_id
_entity_poly.type
_entity_poly.pdbx_seq_one_letter_code
_entity_poly.pdbx_strand_id
1 'polypeptide(L)'
;SYIGVLDIFGFEIFEHNSFEQLCINFCNEKLQANFNVNVFQKEQELYAKEGIKAKRLEWVSNQHVMDLIEKKPKGIFPALDNQWKMGQRGSDATFLSKCEKDLIDVKAFVGYGPKNPHLKKGQFGVVHYAGKVFYQSAGFLEKNSDAMTVNMEELVGTSSNSYISSLHSWALAGGEVAKTSVAGGSARKKSVSGQFTSQLKILMETIGQTAPSYVRCIKPNSVKKPNVLEAKL
;
A
#
# COMPACT_ATOMS: atom_id res chain seq x y z
N SER A 1 23.48 17.98 -1.04
CA SER A 1 22.57 17.44 -2.08
C SER A 1 22.91 15.97 -2.31
N TYR A 2 21.91 15.16 -2.61
CA TYR A 2 22.07 13.73 -2.93
C TYR A 2 21.19 13.37 -4.15
N ILE A 3 21.57 12.33 -4.85
CA ILE A 3 20.77 11.69 -5.91
C ILE A 3 20.27 10.38 -5.33
N GLY A 4 18.96 10.17 -5.34
CA GLY A 4 18.33 8.93 -4.90
C GLY A 4 17.84 8.12 -6.10
N VAL A 5 17.89 6.80 -5.97
CA VAL A 5 17.27 5.86 -6.91
C VAL A 5 16.22 5.08 -6.14
N LEU A 6 14.98 5.07 -6.65
CA LEU A 6 13.90 4.28 -6.11
C LEU A 6 13.60 3.13 -7.07
N ASP A 7 13.81 1.91 -6.60
CA ASP A 7 13.41 0.69 -7.30
C ASP A 7 12.53 -0.14 -6.36
N ILE A 8 11.25 -0.27 -6.70
CA ILE A 8 10.25 -0.99 -5.91
C ILE A 8 9.49 -1.99 -6.77
N PHE A 9 8.79 -2.90 -6.13
CA PHE A 9 7.90 -3.83 -6.82
C PHE A 9 6.91 -3.08 -7.70
N GLY A 10 6.75 -3.53 -8.93
CA GLY A 10 5.71 -3.06 -9.83
C GLY A 10 4.32 -3.53 -9.39
N PHE A 11 3.30 -3.14 -10.16
CA PHE A 11 1.93 -3.57 -9.92
C PHE A 11 1.79 -5.10 -10.05
N GLU A 12 1.13 -5.73 -9.07
CA GLU A 12 1.01 -7.20 -9.00
C GLU A 12 -0.44 -7.64 -9.18
N ILE A 13 -0.63 -8.57 -10.10
CA ILE A 13 -1.88 -9.32 -10.29
C ILE A 13 -1.51 -10.79 -10.41
N PHE A 14 -1.89 -11.58 -9.42
CA PHE A 14 -1.70 -13.02 -9.38
C PHE A 14 -3.04 -13.74 -9.35
N GLU A 15 -3.01 -15.05 -9.49
CA GLU A 15 -4.18 -15.90 -9.25
C GLU A 15 -4.67 -15.79 -7.80
N HIS A 16 -3.73 -15.67 -6.86
CA HIS A 16 -3.98 -15.47 -5.44
C HIS A 16 -3.33 -14.19 -4.97
N ASN A 17 -4.14 -13.18 -4.62
CA ASN A 17 -3.67 -11.92 -4.07
C ASN A 17 -4.12 -11.81 -2.62
N SER A 18 -3.20 -11.44 -1.74
CA SER A 18 -3.44 -11.27 -0.33
C SER A 18 -3.11 -9.85 0.14
N PHE A 19 -2.92 -9.67 1.42
CA PHE A 19 -2.62 -8.39 2.06
C PHE A 19 -1.36 -7.72 1.49
N GLU A 20 -0.33 -8.52 1.19
CA GLU A 20 0.94 -8.01 0.62
C GLU A 20 0.70 -7.36 -0.75
N GLN A 21 -0.06 -8.00 -1.64
CA GLN A 21 -0.37 -7.45 -2.95
C GLN A 21 -1.23 -6.18 -2.84
N LEU A 22 -2.11 -6.08 -1.84
CA LEU A 22 -2.86 -4.85 -1.59
C LEU A 22 -1.92 -3.70 -1.20
N CYS A 23 -0.95 -3.95 -0.32
CA CYS A 23 0.06 -2.97 0.07
C CYS A 23 0.93 -2.53 -1.12
N ILE A 24 1.45 -3.49 -1.90
CA ILE A 24 2.28 -3.23 -3.09
C ILE A 24 1.48 -2.41 -4.11
N ASN A 25 0.25 -2.83 -4.42
CA ASN A 25 -0.60 -2.14 -5.39
C ASN A 25 -1.00 -0.74 -4.90
N PHE A 26 -1.23 -0.56 -3.60
CA PHE A 26 -1.49 0.76 -3.03
C PHE A 26 -0.26 1.69 -3.14
N CYS A 27 0.96 1.17 -2.91
CA CYS A 27 2.17 1.95 -3.16
C CYS A 27 2.26 2.40 -4.62
N ASN A 28 1.96 1.50 -5.56
CA ASN A 28 1.94 1.82 -6.99
C ASN A 28 0.86 2.86 -7.34
N GLU A 29 -0.31 2.86 -6.67
CA GLU A 29 -1.32 3.91 -6.81
C GLU A 29 -0.77 5.30 -6.42
N LYS A 30 -0.06 5.37 -5.29
CA LYS A 30 0.57 6.63 -4.85
C LYS A 30 1.64 7.12 -5.82
N LEU A 31 2.48 6.22 -6.32
CA LEU A 31 3.51 6.56 -7.30
C LEU A 31 2.90 6.97 -8.65
N GLN A 32 1.83 6.32 -9.09
CA GLN A 32 1.12 6.70 -10.30
C GLN A 32 0.49 8.09 -10.18
N ALA A 33 -0.11 8.41 -9.03
CA ALA A 33 -0.66 9.74 -8.78
C ALA A 33 0.44 10.81 -8.82
N ASN A 34 1.59 10.53 -8.20
CA ASN A 34 2.75 11.43 -8.24
C ASN A 34 3.30 11.60 -9.67
N PHE A 35 3.39 10.53 -10.44
CA PHE A 35 3.77 10.58 -11.85
C PHE A 35 2.82 11.48 -12.64
N ASN A 36 1.52 11.31 -12.49
CA ASN A 36 0.52 12.10 -13.21
C ASN A 36 0.66 13.61 -12.91
N VAL A 37 0.89 13.97 -11.65
CA VAL A 37 1.11 15.38 -11.27
C VAL A 37 2.41 15.91 -11.88
N ASN A 38 3.51 15.18 -11.77
CA ASN A 38 4.82 15.68 -12.20
C ASN A 38 4.98 15.70 -13.72
N VAL A 39 4.43 14.71 -14.44
CA VAL A 39 4.62 14.60 -15.89
C VAL A 39 3.53 15.32 -16.67
N PHE A 40 2.27 15.22 -16.24
CA PHE A 40 1.18 15.83 -17.01
C PHE A 40 0.80 17.21 -16.51
N GLN A 41 0.58 17.39 -15.21
CA GLN A 41 0.10 18.67 -14.69
C GLN A 41 1.17 19.75 -14.80
N LYS A 42 2.38 19.49 -14.32
CA LYS A 42 3.46 20.48 -14.37
C LYS A 42 3.87 20.86 -15.79
N GLU A 43 3.83 19.89 -16.72
CA GLU A 43 4.12 20.13 -18.12
C GLU A 43 3.06 21.03 -18.75
N GLN A 44 1.78 20.83 -18.45
CA GLN A 44 0.72 21.72 -18.92
C GLN A 44 0.80 23.13 -18.32
N GLU A 45 1.20 23.25 -17.05
CA GLU A 45 1.43 24.54 -16.41
C GLU A 45 2.60 25.29 -17.08
N LEU A 46 3.65 24.57 -17.47
CA LEU A 46 4.79 25.14 -18.21
C LEU A 46 4.35 25.61 -19.61
N TYR A 47 3.61 24.80 -20.37
CA TYR A 47 3.08 25.19 -21.67
C TYR A 47 2.21 26.45 -21.60
N ALA A 48 1.34 26.52 -20.59
CA ALA A 48 0.51 27.69 -20.38
C ALA A 48 1.35 28.93 -20.05
N LYS A 49 2.40 28.81 -19.26
CA LYS A 49 3.32 29.90 -18.90
C LYS A 49 4.12 30.39 -20.11
N GLU A 50 4.51 29.49 -20.99
CA GLU A 50 5.27 29.78 -22.21
C GLU A 50 4.38 30.21 -23.39
N GLY A 51 3.06 30.25 -23.21
CA GLY A 51 2.09 30.62 -24.26
C GLY A 51 1.94 29.57 -25.35
N ILE A 52 2.38 28.33 -25.11
CA ILE A 52 2.27 27.22 -26.06
C ILE A 52 0.82 26.71 -26.08
N LYS A 53 0.18 26.76 -27.24
CA LYS A 53 -1.15 26.19 -27.45
C LYS A 53 -1.10 24.69 -27.66
N ALA A 54 -0.86 23.92 -26.60
CA ALA A 54 -0.91 22.48 -26.63
C ALA A 54 -2.34 21.95 -26.34
N LYS A 55 -2.69 20.82 -26.96
CA LYS A 55 -3.93 20.11 -26.59
C LYS A 55 -3.83 19.66 -25.13
N ARG A 56 -4.86 19.99 -24.32
CA ARG A 56 -4.91 19.57 -22.94
C ARG A 56 -4.87 18.04 -22.84
N LEU A 57 -3.90 17.52 -22.13
CA LEU A 57 -3.82 16.11 -21.82
C LEU A 57 -4.78 15.81 -20.67
N GLU A 58 -5.69 14.90 -20.90
CA GLU A 58 -6.61 14.42 -19.87
C GLU A 58 -6.10 13.08 -19.33
N TRP A 59 -6.07 12.95 -18.02
CA TRP A 59 -5.77 11.69 -17.35
C TRP A 59 -6.83 11.40 -16.29
N VAL A 60 -7.09 10.12 -16.08
CA VAL A 60 -8.03 9.70 -15.05
C VAL A 60 -7.31 9.71 -13.70
N SER A 61 -7.82 10.51 -12.76
CA SER A 61 -7.31 10.53 -11.40
C SER A 61 -7.64 9.22 -10.68
N ASN A 62 -6.64 8.63 -10.02
CA ASN A 62 -6.79 7.46 -9.19
C ASN A 62 -7.00 7.80 -7.70
N GLN A 63 -7.31 9.05 -7.37
CA GLN A 63 -7.55 9.50 -6.00
C GLN A 63 -8.66 8.70 -5.30
N HIS A 64 -9.71 8.33 -6.04
CA HIS A 64 -10.81 7.53 -5.50
C HIS A 64 -10.39 6.11 -5.07
N VAL A 65 -9.34 5.53 -5.69
CA VAL A 65 -8.77 4.24 -5.27
C VAL A 65 -7.92 4.42 -4.02
N MET A 66 -7.13 5.47 -3.96
CA MET A 66 -6.35 5.79 -2.77
C MET A 66 -7.27 6.05 -1.57
N ASP A 67 -8.33 6.83 -1.78
CA ASP A 67 -9.34 7.09 -0.76
C ASP A 67 -10.03 5.80 -0.29
N LEU A 68 -10.39 4.90 -1.22
CA LEU A 68 -10.96 3.59 -0.89
C LEU A 68 -10.06 2.79 0.05
N ILE A 69 -8.75 2.84 -0.14
CA ILE A 69 -7.81 2.03 0.66
C ILE A 69 -7.49 2.69 2.00
N GLU A 70 -7.15 3.99 2.02
CA GLU A 70 -6.57 4.62 3.21
C GLU A 70 -7.47 5.61 3.95
N LYS A 71 -8.58 6.09 3.34
CA LYS A 71 -9.34 7.21 3.89
C LYS A 71 -10.09 6.83 5.16
N LYS A 72 -9.78 7.51 6.24
CA LYS A 72 -10.52 7.37 7.51
C LYS A 72 -11.90 8.03 7.42
N PRO A 73 -12.92 7.45 8.08
CA PRO A 73 -12.89 6.23 8.91
C PRO A 73 -13.21 4.94 8.14
N LYS A 74 -13.57 5.01 6.85
CA LYS A 74 -14.22 3.93 6.12
C LYS A 74 -13.34 3.19 5.10
N GLY A 75 -12.06 3.56 4.92
CA GLY A 75 -11.17 2.85 3.99
C GLY A 75 -10.86 1.42 4.41
N ILE A 76 -10.31 0.63 3.48
CA ILE A 76 -9.96 -0.78 3.71
C ILE A 76 -8.95 -0.92 4.86
N PHE A 77 -7.86 -0.15 4.86
CA PHE A 77 -6.88 -0.17 5.96
C PHE A 77 -7.46 0.28 7.29
N PRO A 78 -8.24 1.39 7.39
CA PRO A 78 -8.94 1.74 8.61
C PRO A 78 -9.90 0.65 9.12
N ALA A 79 -10.61 -0.04 8.22
CA ALA A 79 -11.49 -1.15 8.59
C ALA A 79 -10.68 -2.32 9.18
N LEU A 80 -9.55 -2.67 8.57
CA LEU A 80 -8.65 -3.71 9.04
C LEU A 80 -8.03 -3.36 10.40
N ASP A 81 -7.57 -2.12 10.58
CA ASP A 81 -7.02 -1.61 11.84
C ASP A 81 -8.05 -1.64 12.97
N ASN A 82 -9.31 -1.35 12.67
CA ASN A 82 -10.38 -1.44 13.66
C ASN A 82 -10.58 -2.88 14.13
N GLN A 83 -10.55 -3.88 13.23
CA GLN A 83 -10.63 -5.29 13.60
C GLN A 83 -9.40 -5.72 14.41
N TRP A 84 -8.21 -5.32 14.02
CA TRP A 84 -6.98 -5.59 14.78
C TRP A 84 -7.04 -5.06 16.21
N LYS A 85 -7.56 -3.84 16.42
CA LYS A 85 -7.74 -3.24 17.75
C LYS A 85 -8.76 -3.97 18.61
N MET A 86 -9.68 -4.74 18.02
CA MET A 86 -10.64 -5.58 18.74
C MET A 86 -10.00 -6.85 19.30
N GLY A 87 -8.76 -7.17 18.96
CA GLY A 87 -8.03 -8.35 19.42
C GLY A 87 -8.79 -9.63 19.06
N GLN A 88 -9.01 -10.51 20.03
CA GLN A 88 -9.67 -11.81 19.81
C GLN A 88 -11.12 -11.70 19.27
N ARG A 89 -11.76 -10.54 19.36
CA ARG A 89 -13.11 -10.30 18.81
C ARG A 89 -13.09 -9.88 17.33
N GLY A 90 -11.92 -9.51 16.81
CA GLY A 90 -11.76 -9.21 15.39
C GLY A 90 -11.59 -10.47 14.56
N SER A 91 -12.04 -10.44 13.30
CA SER A 91 -11.85 -11.54 12.35
C SER A 91 -11.83 -11.05 10.90
N ASP A 92 -11.24 -11.84 10.00
CA ASP A 92 -11.25 -11.55 8.55
C ASP A 92 -12.70 -11.48 8.01
N ALA A 93 -13.61 -12.28 8.57
CA ALA A 93 -15.01 -12.28 8.15
C ALA A 93 -15.70 -10.97 8.55
N THR A 94 -15.49 -10.49 9.78
CA THR A 94 -16.06 -9.20 10.23
C THR A 94 -15.42 -8.02 9.53
N PHE A 95 -14.12 -8.10 9.22
CA PHE A 95 -13.43 -7.13 8.37
C PHE A 95 -14.09 -7.03 6.98
N LEU A 96 -14.25 -8.16 6.30
CA LEU A 96 -14.85 -8.20 4.96
C LEU A 96 -16.29 -7.68 4.98
N SER A 97 -17.12 -8.15 5.92
CA SER A 97 -18.50 -7.66 6.08
C SER A 97 -18.57 -6.15 6.32
N LYS A 98 -17.59 -5.60 7.04
CA LYS A 98 -17.50 -4.16 7.27
C LYS A 98 -17.16 -3.42 5.99
N CYS A 99 -16.19 -3.93 5.21
CA CYS A 99 -15.85 -3.36 3.90
C CYS A 99 -17.04 -3.41 2.95
N GLU A 100 -17.74 -4.53 2.85
CA GLU A 100 -18.92 -4.67 1.99
C GLU A 100 -20.02 -3.71 2.39
N LYS A 101 -20.28 -3.53 3.70
CA LYS A 101 -21.28 -2.58 4.19
C LYS A 101 -20.95 -1.13 3.88
N ASP A 102 -19.69 -0.72 4.09
CA ASP A 102 -19.31 0.69 4.07
C ASP A 102 -18.83 1.16 2.69
N LEU A 103 -18.41 0.23 1.82
CA LEU A 103 -17.72 0.54 0.57
C LEU A 103 -18.45 0.05 -0.69
N ILE A 104 -19.60 -0.64 -0.55
CA ILE A 104 -20.32 -1.23 -1.70
C ILE A 104 -20.73 -0.20 -2.76
N ASP A 105 -20.98 1.04 -2.35
CA ASP A 105 -21.35 2.14 -3.25
C ASP A 105 -20.14 2.86 -3.85
N VAL A 106 -18.93 2.52 -3.42
CA VAL A 106 -17.71 3.10 -3.97
C VAL A 106 -17.36 2.41 -5.28
N LYS A 107 -17.34 3.14 -6.39
CA LYS A 107 -17.15 2.61 -7.76
C LYS A 107 -15.90 1.73 -7.91
N ALA A 108 -14.84 2.00 -7.14
CA ALA A 108 -13.62 1.21 -7.18
C ALA A 108 -13.66 -0.08 -6.33
N PHE A 109 -14.68 -0.26 -5.49
CA PHE A 109 -14.86 -1.47 -4.67
C PHE A 109 -15.76 -2.48 -5.37
N VAL A 110 -15.39 -3.76 -5.30
CA VAL A 110 -16.17 -4.87 -5.86
C VAL A 110 -16.43 -5.87 -4.74
N GLY A 111 -17.65 -5.88 -4.23
CA GLY A 111 -18.09 -6.82 -3.20
C GLY A 111 -18.59 -8.14 -3.78
N TYR A 112 -18.63 -9.19 -2.93
CA TYR A 112 -19.23 -10.46 -3.27
C TYR A 112 -20.76 -10.33 -3.42
N GLY A 113 -21.33 -10.98 -4.43
CA GLY A 113 -22.78 -10.99 -4.62
C GLY A 113 -23.22 -11.33 -6.06
N PRO A 114 -24.54 -11.34 -6.31
CA PRO A 114 -25.09 -11.73 -7.62
C PRO A 114 -24.58 -10.89 -8.79
N LYS A 115 -24.21 -9.64 -8.55
CA LYS A 115 -23.64 -8.74 -9.57
C LYS A 115 -22.21 -9.08 -9.96
N ASN A 116 -21.51 -9.89 -9.15
CA ASN A 116 -20.11 -10.24 -9.32
C ASN A 116 -19.89 -11.76 -9.18
N PRO A 117 -20.41 -12.59 -10.10
CA PRO A 117 -20.39 -14.05 -10.00
C PRO A 117 -18.97 -14.63 -10.04
N HIS A 118 -17.98 -13.85 -10.46
CA HIS A 118 -16.58 -14.27 -10.51
C HIS A 118 -15.86 -14.16 -9.14
N LEU A 119 -16.44 -13.40 -8.19
CA LEU A 119 -15.90 -13.38 -6.83
C LEU A 119 -16.35 -14.62 -6.06
N LYS A 120 -15.41 -15.19 -5.31
CA LYS A 120 -15.72 -16.26 -4.35
C LYS A 120 -16.03 -15.64 -2.99
N LYS A 121 -16.78 -16.38 -2.16
CA LYS A 121 -17.01 -15.99 -0.76
C LYS A 121 -15.66 -15.80 -0.06
N GLY A 122 -15.50 -14.70 0.67
CA GLY A 122 -14.22 -14.35 1.32
C GLY A 122 -13.28 -13.51 0.45
N GLN A 123 -13.73 -13.09 -0.73
CA GLN A 123 -12.96 -12.19 -1.61
C GLN A 123 -13.64 -10.84 -1.75
N PHE A 124 -12.84 -9.82 -2.01
CA PHE A 124 -13.26 -8.50 -2.50
C PHE A 124 -12.38 -8.07 -3.66
N GLY A 125 -12.85 -7.15 -4.46
CA GLY A 125 -12.07 -6.59 -5.57
C GLY A 125 -11.82 -5.11 -5.40
N VAL A 126 -10.72 -4.64 -5.97
CA VAL A 126 -10.41 -3.23 -6.15
C VAL A 126 -10.12 -2.96 -7.62
N VAL A 127 -10.74 -1.92 -8.17
CA VAL A 127 -10.49 -1.46 -9.54
C VAL A 127 -9.37 -0.43 -9.47
N HIS A 128 -8.14 -0.91 -9.63
CA HIS A 128 -6.93 -0.10 -9.65
C HIS A 128 -6.72 0.59 -11.00
N TYR A 129 -5.78 1.55 -11.07
CA TYR A 129 -5.42 2.21 -12.32
C TYR A 129 -4.91 1.23 -13.39
N ALA A 130 -4.20 0.18 -12.97
CA ALA A 130 -3.63 -0.82 -13.86
C ALA A 130 -4.56 -2.00 -14.16
N GLY A 131 -5.70 -2.12 -13.48
CA GLY A 131 -6.67 -3.19 -13.68
C GLY A 131 -7.40 -3.59 -12.41
N LYS A 132 -8.37 -4.49 -12.56
CA LYS A 132 -9.14 -5.03 -11.45
C LYS A 132 -8.37 -6.18 -10.79
N VAL A 133 -8.21 -6.12 -9.48
CA VAL A 133 -7.56 -7.17 -8.69
C VAL A 133 -8.53 -7.70 -7.64
N PHE A 134 -8.59 -9.02 -7.50
CA PHE A 134 -9.37 -9.71 -6.48
C PHE A 134 -8.46 -10.18 -5.36
N TYR A 135 -8.80 -9.81 -4.13
CA TYR A 135 -8.05 -10.10 -2.92
C TYR A 135 -8.78 -11.12 -2.07
N GLN A 136 -8.05 -12.07 -1.51
CA GLN A 136 -8.55 -13.02 -0.53
C GLN A 136 -8.37 -12.43 0.86
N SER A 137 -9.47 -12.21 1.60
CA SER A 137 -9.43 -11.59 2.93
C SER A 137 -8.88 -12.50 4.02
N ALA A 138 -8.84 -13.82 3.77
CA ALA A 138 -8.30 -14.78 4.72
C ALA A 138 -6.83 -14.48 5.07
N GLY A 139 -6.53 -14.41 6.37
CA GLY A 139 -5.20 -14.09 6.88
C GLY A 139 -4.85 -12.60 6.90
N PHE A 140 -5.73 -11.70 6.47
CA PHE A 140 -5.47 -10.25 6.48
C PHE A 140 -5.22 -9.74 7.89
N LEU A 141 -6.02 -10.18 8.85
CA LEU A 141 -5.89 -9.73 10.24
C LEU A 141 -4.59 -10.21 10.88
N GLU A 142 -4.22 -11.46 10.64
CA GLU A 142 -2.96 -12.04 11.09
C GLU A 142 -1.77 -11.29 10.49
N LYS A 143 -1.75 -11.09 9.17
CA LYS A 143 -0.69 -10.37 8.44
C LYS A 143 -0.61 -8.89 8.82
N ASN A 144 -1.71 -8.30 9.27
CA ASN A 144 -1.73 -6.92 9.77
C ASN A 144 -1.25 -6.82 11.21
N SER A 145 -1.03 -7.94 11.90
CA SER A 145 -0.54 -8.01 13.27
C SER A 145 0.98 -8.21 13.27
N ASP A 146 1.73 -7.18 13.61
CA ASP A 146 3.20 -7.22 13.76
C ASP A 146 3.59 -7.39 15.24
N ALA A 147 2.79 -8.11 16.01
CA ALA A 147 3.06 -8.31 17.42
C ALA A 147 3.78 -9.63 17.65
N MET A 148 5.04 -9.56 18.09
CA MET A 148 5.66 -10.71 18.77
C MET A 148 4.80 -11.08 19.98
N THR A 149 4.58 -12.38 20.19
CA THR A 149 3.92 -12.84 21.41
C THR A 149 4.80 -12.56 22.61
N VAL A 150 4.20 -12.37 23.79
CA VAL A 150 4.94 -12.14 25.04
C VAL A 150 5.99 -13.22 25.26
N ASN A 151 5.65 -14.49 24.98
CA ASN A 151 6.56 -15.62 25.09
C ASN A 151 7.77 -15.53 24.15
N MET A 152 7.58 -15.01 22.93
CA MET A 152 8.67 -14.77 21.97
C MET A 152 9.55 -13.62 22.44
N GLU A 153 8.97 -12.54 22.96
CA GLU A 153 9.72 -11.41 23.51
C GLU A 153 10.58 -11.89 24.70
N GLU A 154 10.02 -12.70 25.58
CA GLU A 154 10.73 -13.30 26.72
C GLU A 154 11.86 -14.23 26.29
N LEU A 155 11.60 -15.11 25.32
CA LEU A 155 12.60 -16.04 24.77
C LEU A 155 13.79 -15.30 24.16
N VAL A 156 13.55 -14.23 23.41
CA VAL A 156 14.60 -13.40 22.82
C VAL A 156 15.38 -12.66 23.90
N GLY A 157 14.69 -12.11 24.91
CA GLY A 157 15.30 -11.39 26.02
C GLY A 157 16.17 -12.28 26.93
N THR A 158 15.82 -13.55 27.10
CA THR A 158 16.55 -14.54 27.88
C THR A 158 17.59 -15.33 27.08
N SER A 159 17.83 -14.93 25.82
CA SER A 159 18.82 -15.60 24.96
C SER A 159 20.21 -15.67 25.61
N SER A 160 20.83 -16.83 25.57
CA SER A 160 22.24 -17.02 26.00
C SER A 160 23.24 -16.33 25.05
N ASN A 161 22.80 -15.94 23.84
CA ASN A 161 23.61 -15.15 22.93
C ASN A 161 23.55 -13.67 23.32
N SER A 162 24.68 -13.13 23.77
CA SER A 162 24.81 -11.75 24.25
C SER A 162 24.44 -10.70 23.21
N TYR A 163 24.67 -10.98 21.92
CA TYR A 163 24.29 -10.10 20.82
C TYR A 163 22.76 -10.01 20.68
N ILE A 164 22.07 -11.17 20.72
CA ILE A 164 20.60 -11.21 20.63
C ILE A 164 19.96 -10.51 21.83
N SER A 165 20.42 -10.80 23.04
CA SER A 165 19.87 -10.13 24.24
C SER A 165 20.16 -8.63 24.27
N SER A 166 21.32 -8.20 23.78
CA SER A 166 21.64 -6.76 23.66
C SER A 166 20.77 -6.05 22.62
N LEU A 167 20.48 -6.68 21.47
CA LEU A 167 19.54 -6.13 20.48
C LEU A 167 18.13 -6.00 21.05
N HIS A 168 17.66 -7.00 21.80
CA HIS A 168 16.36 -6.92 22.46
C HIS A 168 16.31 -5.76 23.47
N SER A 169 17.32 -5.62 24.32
CA SER A 169 17.44 -4.53 25.28
C SER A 169 17.49 -3.16 24.60
N TRP A 170 18.22 -3.05 23.49
CA TRP A 170 18.28 -1.83 22.67
C TRP A 170 16.93 -1.49 22.05
N ALA A 171 16.20 -2.50 21.52
CA ALA A 171 14.88 -2.30 20.94
C ALA A 171 13.85 -1.84 22.00
N LEU A 172 13.89 -2.40 23.21
CA LEU A 172 13.05 -1.99 24.34
C LEU A 172 13.40 -0.57 24.84
N ALA A 173 14.67 -0.20 24.83
CA ALA A 173 15.14 1.14 25.24
C ALA A 173 14.81 2.25 24.22
N GLY A 174 14.11 1.92 23.13
CA GLY A 174 13.72 2.87 22.11
C GLY A 174 14.81 3.13 21.06
N GLY A 175 15.35 2.08 20.47
CA GLY A 175 16.27 2.16 19.33
C GLY A 175 15.78 3.13 18.23
N GLU A 176 16.63 3.54 17.32
CA GLU A 176 16.36 4.65 16.36
C GLU A 176 15.00 4.57 15.62
N VAL A 177 14.44 3.36 15.46
CA VAL A 177 13.08 3.16 14.88
C VAL A 177 11.97 3.65 15.82
N ALA A 178 12.20 3.69 17.13
CA ALA A 178 11.21 4.18 18.10
C ALA A 178 11.20 5.71 18.24
N LYS A 179 12.26 6.41 17.82
CA LYS A 179 12.36 7.87 17.91
C LYS A 179 11.49 8.61 16.89
N THR A 180 10.93 7.92 15.90
CA THR A 180 9.94 8.51 14.97
C THR A 180 8.51 8.49 15.52
N SER A 181 8.27 7.92 16.69
CA SER A 181 6.99 8.02 17.39
C SER A 181 7.06 9.19 18.38
N VAL A 182 6.38 10.28 18.02
CA VAL A 182 6.19 11.52 18.77
C VAL A 182 5.96 11.28 20.27
N ALA A 183 6.66 12.07 21.08
CA ALA A 183 6.62 12.10 22.54
C ALA A 183 5.19 12.10 23.13
N GLY A 184 4.99 11.30 24.17
CA GLY A 184 3.89 11.46 25.13
C GLY A 184 2.72 10.50 24.93
N GLY A 185 2.84 9.30 25.41
CA GLY A 185 1.78 8.30 25.55
C GLY A 185 2.35 6.91 25.38
N SER A 186 1.89 5.95 26.18
CA SER A 186 2.17 4.51 25.98
C SER A 186 2.15 4.20 24.49
N ALA A 187 3.30 3.82 23.92
CA ALA A 187 3.44 3.60 22.48
C ALA A 187 2.50 2.46 22.08
N ARG A 188 1.29 2.80 21.65
CA ARG A 188 0.35 1.83 21.09
C ARG A 188 1.03 1.21 19.88
N LYS A 189 1.36 -0.08 19.98
CA LYS A 189 1.88 -0.84 18.83
C LYS A 189 1.00 -0.51 17.62
N LYS A 190 1.62 -0.09 16.51
CA LYS A 190 0.90 0.18 15.26
C LYS A 190 0.75 -1.13 14.51
N SER A 191 -0.38 -1.31 13.84
CA SER A 191 -0.56 -2.40 12.87
C SER A 191 0.40 -2.26 11.70
N VAL A 192 0.60 -3.34 10.94
CA VAL A 192 1.45 -3.33 9.72
C VAL A 192 0.93 -2.31 8.71
N SER A 193 -0.38 -2.27 8.43
CA SER A 193 -0.98 -1.27 7.55
C SER A 193 -0.77 0.16 8.04
N GLY A 194 -0.83 0.37 9.36
CA GLY A 194 -0.59 1.68 9.97
C GLY A 194 0.88 2.12 9.86
N GLN A 195 1.83 1.22 10.06
CA GLN A 195 3.26 1.46 9.85
C GLN A 195 3.56 1.73 8.38
N PHE A 196 3.08 0.84 7.50
CA PHE A 196 3.23 0.94 6.06
C PHE A 196 2.72 2.27 5.52
N THR A 197 1.50 2.67 5.86
CA THR A 197 0.93 3.96 5.43
C THR A 197 1.76 5.14 5.91
N SER A 198 2.28 5.07 7.14
CA SER A 198 3.14 6.14 7.68
C SER A 198 4.48 6.23 6.93
N GLN A 199 5.13 5.10 6.66
CA GLN A 199 6.39 5.04 5.91
C GLN A 199 6.20 5.46 4.45
N LEU A 200 5.12 5.01 3.81
CA LEU A 200 4.79 5.41 2.44
C LEU A 200 4.53 6.92 2.35
N LYS A 201 3.90 7.51 3.35
CA LYS A 201 3.71 8.96 3.41
C LYS A 201 5.05 9.70 3.43
N ILE A 202 5.99 9.27 4.27
CA ILE A 202 7.35 9.86 4.36
C ILE A 202 8.07 9.72 3.01
N LEU A 203 7.98 8.55 2.37
CA LEU A 203 8.56 8.32 1.05
C LEU A 203 7.99 9.31 0.02
N MET A 204 6.67 9.45 -0.04
CA MET A 204 6.00 10.35 -0.98
C MET A 204 6.36 11.83 -0.72
N GLU A 205 6.48 12.24 0.55
CA GLU A 205 6.95 13.57 0.93
C GLU A 205 8.40 13.80 0.48
N THR A 206 9.27 12.81 0.67
CA THR A 206 10.67 12.86 0.24
C THR A 206 10.78 13.02 -1.28
N ILE A 207 10.04 12.20 -2.04
CA ILE A 207 9.99 12.30 -3.52
C ILE A 207 9.44 13.66 -3.94
N GLY A 208 8.40 14.16 -3.27
CA GLY A 208 7.77 15.45 -3.57
C GLY A 208 8.70 16.67 -3.38
N GLN A 209 9.75 16.54 -2.56
CA GLN A 209 10.76 17.57 -2.33
C GLN A 209 11.93 17.52 -3.34
N THR A 210 11.93 16.54 -4.25
CA THR A 210 12.96 16.34 -5.26
C THR A 210 12.47 16.76 -6.65
N ALA A 211 13.38 16.77 -7.63
CA ALA A 211 13.06 16.83 -9.04
C ALA A 211 13.08 15.40 -9.61
N PRO A 212 11.94 14.68 -9.64
CA PRO A 212 11.93 13.28 -10.01
C PRO A 212 12.07 13.08 -11.51
N SER A 213 12.92 12.14 -11.89
CA SER A 213 13.00 11.59 -13.24
C SER A 213 12.44 10.18 -13.23
N TYR A 214 11.62 9.84 -14.21
CA TYR A 214 10.95 8.54 -14.28
C TYR A 214 11.53 7.66 -15.35
N VAL A 215 11.90 6.44 -14.99
CA VAL A 215 12.30 5.40 -15.91
C VAL A 215 11.17 4.39 -16.02
N ARG A 216 10.64 4.18 -17.22
CA ARG A 216 9.59 3.20 -17.49
C ARG A 216 10.16 2.04 -18.30
N CYS A 217 10.08 0.84 -17.73
CA CYS A 217 10.48 -0.37 -18.43
C CYS A 217 9.30 -0.87 -19.28
N ILE A 218 9.53 -0.96 -20.58
CA ILE A 218 8.56 -1.54 -21.52
C ILE A 218 8.88 -3.03 -21.65
N LYS A 219 7.89 -3.87 -21.34
CA LYS A 219 8.01 -5.31 -21.50
C LYS A 219 7.98 -5.67 -22.98
N PRO A 220 9.05 -6.25 -23.56
CA PRO A 220 9.15 -6.43 -25.02
C PRO A 220 8.30 -7.58 -25.54
N ASN A 221 7.92 -8.53 -24.68
CA ASN A 221 7.11 -9.70 -25.03
C ASN A 221 6.52 -10.37 -23.80
N SER A 222 5.52 -11.21 -23.98
CA SER A 222 4.81 -11.92 -22.91
C SER A 222 5.66 -12.97 -22.19
N VAL A 223 6.64 -13.55 -22.90
CA VAL A 223 7.50 -14.64 -22.40
C VAL A 223 8.82 -14.15 -21.78
N LYS A 224 9.04 -12.83 -21.70
CA LYS A 224 10.25 -12.20 -21.17
C LYS A 224 11.54 -12.66 -21.88
N LYS A 225 11.45 -13.01 -23.16
CA LYS A 225 12.63 -13.41 -23.95
C LYS A 225 13.42 -12.17 -24.37
N PRO A 226 14.74 -12.10 -24.13
CA PRO A 226 15.55 -10.95 -24.56
C PRO A 226 15.63 -10.87 -26.09
N ASN A 227 15.77 -9.65 -26.62
CA ASN A 227 15.93 -9.34 -28.05
C ASN A 227 14.75 -9.79 -28.94
N VAL A 228 13.59 -10.01 -28.37
CA VAL A 228 12.34 -10.31 -29.13
C VAL A 228 11.31 -9.26 -28.78
N LEU A 229 10.80 -8.55 -29.79
CA LEU A 229 9.72 -7.56 -29.64
C LEU A 229 8.42 -8.13 -30.21
N GLU A 230 7.36 -8.15 -29.39
CA GLU A 230 5.98 -8.42 -29.84
C GLU A 230 5.30 -7.08 -30.17
N ALA A 231 4.97 -6.87 -31.43
CA ALA A 231 4.39 -5.61 -31.92
C ALA A 231 2.94 -5.33 -31.46
N LYS A 232 2.35 -6.23 -30.68
CA LYS A 232 0.95 -6.17 -30.23
C LYS A 232 0.81 -6.16 -28.70
N LEU A 233 1.73 -5.54 -28.02
CA LEU A 233 1.57 -5.26 -26.58
C LEU A 233 1.01 -3.88 -26.34
#